data_d23dc528699120cb861b2601cd18d19c
#
_entry.id   d23dc528699120cb861b2601cd18d19c
#
_cell.length_a   1.000
_cell.length_b   1.000
_cell.length_c   1.000
_cell.angle_alpha   90.00
_cell.angle_beta   90.00
_cell.angle_gamma   90.00
#
_symmetry.space_group_name_H-M   'P 1'
#
loop_
_entity.id
_entity.type
_entity.pdbx_description
1 polymer ?
#
loop_
_entity_poly.entity_id
_entity_poly.type
_entity_poly.pdbx_seq_one_letter_code
_entity_poly.pdbx_strand_id
1 'polypeptide(L)'
;VNQPERIQPETVRLSVAADGQYFWNGTPIDDSALEANLQTEAAKDPQPDLHIRGDKAVRYERVAQAMAAAQRAGVRKIGFVTEPQP
;
A
#
# COMPACT_ATOMS: atom_id res chain seq x y z
N VAL A 1 -17.50 -29.19 -12.75
CA VAL A 1 -18.18 -27.94 -12.48
C VAL A 1 -17.24 -26.79 -12.58
N ASN A 2 -17.54 -25.90 -13.46
CA ASN A 2 -16.72 -24.73 -13.63
C ASN A 2 -17.13 -23.67 -12.65
N GLN A 3 -16.21 -23.33 -11.76
CA GLN A 3 -16.45 -22.19 -10.94
C GLN A 3 -16.14 -20.96 -11.75
N PRO A 4 -16.97 -19.95 -11.71
CA PRO A 4 -16.65 -18.70 -12.37
C PRO A 4 -15.35 -18.19 -11.78
N GLU A 5 -14.45 -17.82 -12.65
CA GLU A 5 -13.21 -17.23 -12.18
C GLU A 5 -13.52 -15.94 -11.50
N ARG A 6 -13.13 -15.86 -10.26
CA ARG A 6 -13.23 -14.60 -9.56
C ARG A 6 -12.08 -13.74 -9.98
N ILE A 7 -12.40 -12.63 -10.56
CA ILE A 7 -11.39 -11.63 -10.81
C ILE A 7 -11.09 -10.97 -9.48
N GLN A 8 -9.99 -11.38 -8.89
CA GLN A 8 -9.60 -10.77 -7.63
C GLN A 8 -8.75 -9.56 -7.94
N PRO A 9 -9.00 -8.45 -7.26
CA PRO A 9 -8.14 -7.29 -7.44
C PRO A 9 -6.73 -7.61 -6.97
N GLU A 10 -5.77 -7.03 -7.64
CA GLU A 10 -4.40 -7.18 -7.24
C GLU A 10 -4.19 -6.54 -5.88
N THR A 11 -3.26 -7.12 -5.13
CA THR A 11 -2.88 -6.54 -3.85
C THR A 11 -1.63 -5.72 -4.05
N VAL A 12 -1.68 -4.47 -3.65
CA VAL A 12 -0.52 -3.59 -3.67
C VAL A 12 0.14 -3.65 -2.31
N ARG A 13 1.43 -3.86 -2.31
CA ARG A 13 2.21 -3.92 -1.07
C ARG A 13 3.08 -2.69 -0.98
N LEU A 14 2.79 -1.86 -0.02
CA LEU A 14 3.57 -0.66 0.25
C LEU A 14 4.36 -0.90 1.52
N SER A 15 5.67 -0.95 1.40
CA SER A 15 6.55 -1.14 2.55
C SER A 15 7.21 0.18 2.89
N VAL A 16 7.38 0.43 4.19
CA VAL A 16 8.07 1.61 4.68
C VAL A 16 9.27 1.14 5.47
N ALA A 17 10.45 1.42 4.98
CA ALA A 17 11.69 1.00 5.62
C ALA A 17 12.00 1.86 6.84
N ALA A 18 12.92 1.39 7.67
CA ALA A 18 13.28 2.09 8.90
C ALA A 18 13.75 3.52 8.65
N ASP A 19 14.40 3.76 7.51
CA ASP A 19 14.89 5.09 7.14
C ASP A 19 13.81 5.95 6.48
N GLY A 20 12.59 5.44 6.36
CA GLY A 20 11.48 6.16 5.76
C GLY A 20 11.31 5.97 4.26
N GLN A 21 12.15 5.17 3.63
CA GLN A 21 12.05 4.90 2.19
C GLN A 21 10.81 4.06 1.90
N TYR A 22 10.03 4.46 0.92
CA TYR A 22 8.87 3.69 0.46
C TYR A 22 9.28 2.70 -0.61
N PHE A 23 8.69 1.52 -0.55
CA PHE A 23 8.86 0.48 -1.56
C PHE A 23 7.50 0.05 -2.07
N TRP A 24 7.29 0.19 -3.36
CA TRP A 24 6.02 -0.18 -4.02
C TRP A 24 6.22 -1.54 -4.69
N ASN A 25 5.59 -2.57 -4.12
CA ASN A 25 5.78 -3.95 -4.60
C ASN A 25 7.26 -4.30 -4.74
N GLY A 26 8.07 -3.81 -3.79
CA GLY A 26 9.49 -4.09 -3.77
C GLY A 26 10.37 -3.09 -4.51
N THR A 27 9.77 -2.12 -5.19
CA THR A 27 10.53 -1.11 -5.94
C THR A 27 10.59 0.19 -5.15
N PRO A 28 11.78 0.73 -4.90
CA PRO A 28 11.86 2.00 -4.17
C PRO A 28 11.23 3.14 -4.97
N ILE A 29 10.44 3.96 -4.29
CA ILE A 29 9.78 5.10 -4.90
C ILE A 29 9.85 6.29 -3.96
N ASP A 30 9.72 7.49 -4.52
CA ASP A 30 9.66 8.70 -3.72
C ASP A 30 8.21 9.07 -3.41
N ASP A 31 8.03 10.14 -2.64
CA ASP A 31 6.70 10.56 -2.21
C ASP A 31 5.80 10.94 -3.39
N SER A 32 6.37 11.59 -4.40
CA SER A 32 5.59 11.97 -5.59
C SER A 32 5.12 10.75 -6.35
N ALA A 33 6.00 9.77 -6.53
CA ALA A 33 5.63 8.54 -7.22
C ALA A 33 4.60 7.76 -6.41
N LEU A 34 4.70 7.78 -5.09
CA LEU A 34 3.72 7.14 -4.24
C LEU A 34 2.34 7.71 -4.48
N GLU A 35 2.20 9.04 -4.48
CA GLU A 35 0.90 9.66 -4.70
C GLU A 35 0.36 9.34 -6.08
N ALA A 36 1.18 9.40 -7.11
CA ALA A 36 0.75 9.10 -8.47
C ALA A 36 0.29 7.64 -8.59
N ASN A 37 1.05 6.73 -7.99
CA ASN A 37 0.71 5.30 -8.03
C ASN A 37 -0.59 5.03 -7.28
N LEU A 38 -0.78 5.66 -6.13
CA LEU A 38 -2.00 5.48 -5.36
C LEU A 38 -3.22 5.98 -6.13
N GLN A 39 -3.11 7.11 -6.82
CA GLN A 39 -4.20 7.62 -7.62
C GLN A 39 -4.54 6.68 -8.76
N THR A 40 -3.54 6.11 -9.39
CA THR A 40 -3.74 5.14 -10.46
C THR A 40 -4.47 3.91 -9.96
N GLU A 41 -4.05 3.39 -8.81
CA GLU A 41 -4.69 2.20 -8.25
C GLU A 41 -6.10 2.49 -7.76
N ALA A 42 -6.32 3.67 -7.20
CA ALA A 42 -7.65 4.04 -6.71
C ALA A 42 -8.66 4.15 -7.84
N ALA A 43 -8.21 4.44 -9.04
CA ALA A 43 -9.09 4.58 -10.21
C ALA A 43 -9.47 3.24 -10.83
N LYS A 44 -8.84 2.17 -10.42
CA LYS A 44 -9.13 0.84 -10.99
C LYS A 44 -10.46 0.29 -10.46
N ASP A 45 -11.10 -0.53 -11.29
CA ASP A 45 -12.34 -1.19 -10.93
C ASP A 45 -12.23 -2.66 -11.33
N PRO A 46 -12.17 -3.60 -10.39
CA PRO A 46 -12.24 -3.37 -8.95
C PRO A 46 -10.97 -2.74 -8.40
N GLN A 47 -11.15 -1.97 -7.33
CA GLN A 47 -10.01 -1.32 -6.70
C GLN A 47 -9.18 -2.35 -5.94
N PRO A 48 -7.86 -2.34 -6.10
CA PRO A 48 -7.02 -3.30 -5.40
C PRO A 48 -6.91 -2.99 -3.92
N ASP A 49 -6.59 -4.02 -3.15
CA ASP A 49 -6.31 -3.85 -1.74
C ASP A 49 -4.93 -3.23 -1.58
N LEU A 50 -4.80 -2.34 -0.62
CA LEU A 50 -3.51 -1.76 -0.29
C LEU A 50 -3.07 -2.27 1.07
N HIS A 51 -1.94 -2.95 1.11
CA HIS A 51 -1.34 -3.42 2.36
C HIS A 51 -0.13 -2.58 2.67
N ILE A 52 -0.18 -1.88 3.78
CA ILE A 52 0.93 -1.05 4.24
C ILE A 52 1.69 -1.83 5.31
N ARG A 53 2.98 -1.98 5.09
CA ARG A 53 3.83 -2.71 6.02
C ARG A 53 4.97 -1.81 6.46
N GLY A 54 5.09 -1.60 7.76
CA GLY A 54 6.16 -0.80 8.30
C GLY A 54 7.25 -1.67 8.89
N ASP A 55 8.50 -1.29 8.67
CA ASP A 55 9.60 -1.90 9.39
C ASP A 55 9.43 -1.63 10.88
N LYS A 56 9.89 -2.56 11.72
CA LYS A 56 9.70 -2.42 13.16
C LYS A 56 10.34 -1.17 13.74
N ALA A 57 11.34 -0.63 13.05
CA ALA A 57 12.04 0.58 13.48
C ALA A 57 11.55 1.84 12.76
N VAL A 58 10.49 1.72 11.94
CA VAL A 58 10.00 2.88 11.19
C VAL A 58 9.32 3.87 12.13
N ARG A 59 9.44 5.14 11.81
CA ARG A 59 8.72 6.17 12.55
C ARG A 59 7.24 6.13 12.18
N TYR A 60 6.40 6.20 13.18
CA TYR A 60 4.96 6.17 12.97
C TYR A 60 4.50 7.25 11.99
N GLU A 61 5.10 8.42 12.05
CA GLU A 61 4.69 9.53 11.17
C GLU A 61 4.89 9.20 9.69
N ARG A 62 5.89 8.38 9.33
CA ARG A 62 6.06 7.99 7.93
C ARG A 62 4.94 7.05 7.49
N VAL A 63 4.54 6.14 8.36
CA VAL A 63 3.41 5.25 8.08
C VAL A 63 2.13 6.07 7.97
N ALA A 64 1.94 7.02 8.88
CA ALA A 64 0.77 7.87 8.85
C ALA A 64 0.70 8.71 7.58
N GLN A 65 1.83 9.19 7.09
CA GLN A 65 1.88 9.93 5.83
C GLN A 65 1.44 9.06 4.66
N ALA A 66 1.87 7.80 4.65
CA ALA A 66 1.47 6.86 3.59
C ALA A 66 -0.03 6.60 3.66
N MET A 67 -0.57 6.40 4.86
CA MET A 67 -2.00 6.18 5.02
C MET A 67 -2.80 7.39 4.58
N ALA A 68 -2.35 8.59 4.95
CA ALA A 68 -3.03 9.81 4.56
C ALA A 68 -3.00 10.00 3.04
N ALA A 69 -1.88 9.69 2.42
CA ALA A 69 -1.77 9.77 0.96
C ALA A 69 -2.74 8.81 0.29
N ALA A 70 -2.86 7.59 0.82
CA ALA A 70 -3.79 6.60 0.28
C ALA A 70 -5.23 7.08 0.42
N GLN A 71 -5.59 7.66 1.55
CA GLN A 71 -6.94 8.18 1.76
C GLN A 71 -7.23 9.34 0.83
N ARG A 72 -6.27 10.24 0.64
CA ARG A 72 -6.44 11.37 -0.28
C ARG A 72 -6.63 10.90 -1.71
N ALA A 73 -5.96 9.82 -2.08
CA ALA A 73 -6.07 9.26 -3.43
C ALA A 73 -7.40 8.56 -3.67
N GLY A 74 -8.10 8.19 -2.61
CA GLY A 74 -9.38 7.51 -2.72
C GLY A 74 -9.31 6.00 -2.57
N VAL A 75 -8.20 5.48 -2.01
CA VAL A 75 -8.08 4.05 -1.74
C VAL A 75 -8.98 3.71 -0.54
N ARG A 76 -9.84 2.71 -0.72
CA ARG A 76 -10.81 2.36 0.31
C ARG A 76 -10.44 1.13 1.12
N LYS A 77 -9.68 0.22 0.52
CA LYS A 77 -9.32 -1.03 1.18
C LYS A 77 -7.87 -0.96 1.61
N ILE A 78 -7.65 -0.42 2.79
CA ILE A 78 -6.31 -0.26 3.34
C ILE A 78 -6.15 -1.22 4.51
N GLY A 79 -5.19 -2.12 4.40
CA GLY A 79 -4.83 -3.01 5.49
C GLY A 79 -3.46 -2.63 6.02
N PHE A 80 -3.31 -2.70 7.32
CA PHE A 80 -2.03 -2.42 7.95
C PHE A 80 -1.45 -3.72 8.48
N VAL A 81 -0.26 -4.06 8.02
CA VAL A 81 0.41 -5.29 8.41
C VAL A 81 1.63 -4.93 9.23
N THR A 82 1.67 -5.44 10.46
CA THR A 82 2.85 -5.24 11.30
C THR A 82 3.71 -6.48 11.27
N GLU A 83 5.01 -6.27 11.37
CA GLU A 83 5.93 -7.38 11.48
C GLU A 83 5.74 -8.07 12.83
N PRO A 84 5.62 -9.39 12.85
CA PRO A 84 5.54 -10.08 14.14
C PRO A 84 6.82 -9.88 14.91
N GLN A 85 6.68 -9.65 16.19
CA GLN A 85 7.80 -9.53 17.08
C GLN A 85 8.26 -10.92 17.46
N PRO A 86 9.56 -11.22 17.41
CA PRO A 86 10.04 -12.52 17.83
C PRO A 86 9.89 -12.69 19.34
#